data_de1e989ddf6932b8ba7ec0da162acd99
#
_entry.id   de1e989ddf6932b8ba7ec0da162acd99
#
_cell.length_a   1.000
_cell.length_b   1.000
_cell.length_c   1.000
_cell.angle_alpha   90.00
_cell.angle_beta   90.00
_cell.angle_gamma   90.00
#
_symmetry.space_group_name_H-M   'P 1'
#
loop_
_entity.id
_entity.type
_entity.pdbx_description
1 polymer ?
#
loop_
_entity_poly.entity_id
_entity_poly.type
_entity_poly.pdbx_seq_one_letter_code
_entity_poly.pdbx_strand_id
1 'polypeptide(L)'
;MILERAFGALFYEPAELNKHCQTNDFLLNLEGGMQTVIQVIATGTGSLRNKIMSDPQLEEKFGFIKVWHKQPGRPHGWAKIHSARDVHGAINLEWHARSRTLICRVVTKLGNKPNSIIGDFVDYLLARHQSRILAIHIMRR
;
A
#
# COMPACT_ATOMS: atom_id res chain seq x y z
N MET A 1 32.17 31.87 19.22
CA MET A 1 31.91 30.97 20.37
C MET A 1 30.46 30.65 20.56
N ILE A 2 29.57 31.63 20.62
CA ILE A 2 28.10 31.41 20.77
C ILE A 2 27.49 30.72 19.53
N LEU A 3 27.97 31.05 18.33
CA LEU A 3 27.56 30.42 17.07
C LEU A 3 27.97 28.94 16.96
N GLU A 4 29.13 28.58 17.47
CA GLU A 4 29.57 27.18 17.47
C GLU A 4 28.76 26.29 18.41
N ARG A 5 28.33 26.84 19.54
CA ARG A 5 27.43 26.12 20.45
C ARG A 5 26.03 25.97 19.90
N ALA A 6 25.55 26.96 19.17
CA ALA A 6 24.29 26.85 18.44
C ALA A 6 24.33 25.80 17.33
N PHE A 7 25.47 25.72 16.62
CA PHE A 7 25.72 24.69 15.61
C PHE A 7 25.80 23.30 16.23
N GLY A 8 26.42 23.16 17.40
CA GLY A 8 26.47 21.87 18.11
C GLY A 8 25.10 21.41 18.57
N ALA A 9 24.24 22.31 19.02
CA ALA A 9 22.86 22.02 19.39
C ALA A 9 22.01 21.60 18.18
N LEU A 10 22.21 22.26 17.02
CA LEU A 10 21.54 21.91 15.77
C LEU A 10 21.95 20.53 15.23
N PHE A 11 23.19 20.12 15.47
CA PHE A 11 23.64 18.77 15.09
C PHE A 11 23.10 17.68 16.01
N TYR A 12 22.75 17.99 17.26
CA TYR A 12 22.16 17.05 18.18
C TYR A 12 20.66 16.85 17.95
N GLU A 13 19.95 17.88 17.54
CA GLU A 13 18.52 17.78 17.25
C GLU A 13 18.16 16.77 16.12
N PRO A 14 18.90 16.70 15.01
CA PRO A 14 18.56 15.74 13.96
C PRO A 14 18.66 14.28 14.40
N ALA A 15 19.59 13.96 15.28
CA ALA A 15 19.74 12.59 15.77
C ALA A 15 18.61 12.20 16.76
N GLU A 16 18.17 13.14 17.57
CA GLU A 16 17.02 12.91 18.45
C GLU A 16 15.70 12.91 17.69
N LEU A 17 15.56 13.78 16.70
CA LEU A 17 14.43 13.76 15.78
C LEU A 17 14.34 12.45 15.00
N ASN A 18 15.46 11.89 14.56
CA ASN A 18 15.47 10.60 13.91
C ASN A 18 15.04 9.45 14.82
N LYS A 19 15.42 9.49 16.08
CA LYS A 19 14.94 8.52 17.07
C LYS A 19 13.46 8.70 17.35
N HIS A 20 12.99 9.93 17.40
CA HIS A 20 11.59 10.25 17.62
C HIS A 20 10.74 9.89 16.40
N CYS A 21 11.24 10.14 15.19
CA CYS A 21 10.58 9.71 13.95
C CYS A 21 10.46 8.20 13.86
N GLN A 22 11.47 7.44 14.26
CA GLN A 22 11.39 5.97 14.27
C GLN A 22 10.37 5.47 15.28
N THR A 23 10.25 6.12 16.42
CA THR A 23 9.24 5.78 17.44
C THR A 23 7.84 6.18 16.99
N ASN A 24 7.71 7.31 16.34
CA ASN A 24 6.44 7.78 15.79
C ASN A 24 5.97 6.91 14.60
N ASP A 25 6.88 6.45 13.75
CA ASP A 25 6.55 5.52 12.67
C ASP A 25 5.97 4.21 13.22
N PHE A 26 6.55 3.72 14.30
CA PHE A 26 6.06 2.52 14.97
C PHE A 26 4.69 2.75 15.62
N LEU A 27 4.52 3.88 16.32
CA LEU A 27 3.25 4.26 16.96
C LEU A 27 2.16 4.57 15.92
N LEU A 28 2.48 5.26 14.82
CA LEU A 28 1.54 5.51 13.72
C LEU A 28 1.09 4.23 13.05
N ASN A 29 1.97 3.25 12.92
CA ASN A 29 1.60 1.93 12.42
C ASN A 29 0.73 1.14 13.39
N LEU A 30 0.91 1.32 14.69
CA LEU A 30 0.09 0.69 15.75
C LEU A 30 -1.24 1.41 15.96
N GLU A 31 -1.25 2.73 15.89
CA GLU A 31 -2.45 3.56 16.10
C GLU A 31 -3.29 3.75 14.84
N GLY A 32 -2.95 3.08 13.73
CA GLY A 32 -3.67 3.22 12.47
C GLY A 32 -3.46 4.57 11.83
N GLY A 33 -2.23 5.11 11.89
CA GLY A 33 -1.85 6.30 11.15
C GLY A 33 -2.36 6.23 9.72
N MET A 34 -2.62 7.34 9.09
CA MET A 34 -3.38 7.53 7.84
C MET A 34 -3.17 6.40 6.82
N GLN A 35 -3.87 5.32 7.03
CA GLN A 35 -3.88 4.17 6.14
C GLN A 35 -4.96 4.40 5.09
N THR A 36 -4.57 4.41 3.84
CA THR A 36 -5.56 4.45 2.76
C THR A 36 -6.02 3.03 2.44
N VAL A 37 -7.32 2.86 2.36
CA VAL A 37 -7.95 1.61 1.97
C VAL A 37 -8.72 1.81 0.68
N ILE A 38 -8.46 0.97 -0.31
CA ILE A 38 -9.23 0.91 -1.54
C ILE A 38 -10.16 -0.30 -1.43
N GLN A 39 -11.46 -0.05 -1.47
CA GLN A 39 -12.48 -1.07 -1.48
C GLN A 39 -13.04 -1.21 -2.89
N VAL A 40 -12.93 -2.39 -3.47
CA VAL A 40 -13.45 -2.68 -4.80
C VAL A 40 -14.61 -3.66 -4.68
N ILE A 41 -15.79 -3.23 -5.11
CA ILE A 41 -16.96 -4.08 -5.18
C ILE A 41 -17.00 -4.71 -6.57
N ALA A 42 -16.94 -6.03 -6.61
CA ALA A 42 -16.81 -6.78 -7.84
C ALA A 42 -18.07 -7.59 -8.18
N THR A 43 -18.21 -7.93 -9.45
CA THR A 43 -19.22 -8.84 -9.98
C THR A 43 -18.59 -10.10 -10.55
N GLY A 44 -19.42 -11.05 -10.93
CA GLY A 44 -18.99 -12.28 -11.59
C GLY A 44 -18.48 -13.34 -10.63
N THR A 45 -17.96 -14.41 -11.20
CA THR A 45 -17.46 -15.58 -10.46
C THR A 45 -15.97 -15.52 -10.25
N GLY A 46 -15.53 -16.08 -9.13
CA GLY A 46 -14.10 -16.17 -8.80
C GLY A 46 -13.51 -14.93 -8.14
N SER A 47 -12.32 -15.11 -7.61
CA SER A 47 -11.61 -14.09 -6.86
C SER A 47 -10.98 -13.05 -7.79
N LEU A 48 -11.35 -11.79 -7.60
CA LEU A 48 -10.69 -10.68 -8.29
C LEU A 48 -9.20 -10.59 -7.90
N ARG A 49 -8.87 -10.87 -6.64
CA ARG A 49 -7.48 -10.97 -6.19
C ARG A 49 -6.67 -11.95 -7.02
N ASN A 50 -7.18 -13.15 -7.23
CA ASN A 50 -6.48 -14.16 -8.01
C ASN A 50 -6.31 -13.74 -9.48
N LYS A 51 -7.29 -13.07 -10.05
CA LYS A 51 -7.19 -12.52 -11.40
C LYS A 51 -6.11 -11.44 -11.50
N ILE A 52 -6.03 -10.55 -10.54
CA ILE A 52 -4.99 -9.52 -10.49
C ILE A 52 -3.62 -10.17 -10.38
N MET A 53 -3.48 -11.14 -9.49
CA MET A 53 -2.19 -11.80 -9.26
C MET A 53 -1.74 -12.71 -10.41
N SER A 54 -2.66 -13.16 -11.25
CA SER A 54 -2.36 -13.97 -12.44
C SER A 54 -2.23 -13.13 -13.72
N ASP A 55 -2.49 -11.84 -13.67
CA ASP A 55 -2.41 -10.96 -14.84
C ASP A 55 -0.97 -10.54 -15.12
N PRO A 56 -0.36 -10.96 -16.26
CA PRO A 56 1.00 -10.57 -16.60
C PRO A 56 1.13 -9.07 -16.90
N GLN A 57 0.07 -8.40 -17.32
CA GLN A 57 0.09 -6.97 -17.63
C GLN A 57 0.29 -6.08 -16.40
N LEU A 58 -0.02 -6.60 -15.21
CA LEU A 58 0.26 -5.91 -13.95
C LEU A 58 1.74 -5.57 -13.81
N GLU A 59 2.62 -6.49 -14.19
CA GLU A 59 4.07 -6.28 -14.15
C GLU A 59 4.60 -5.61 -15.42
N GLU A 60 4.20 -6.10 -16.57
CA GLU A 60 4.77 -5.68 -17.86
C GLU A 60 4.37 -4.24 -18.24
N LYS A 61 3.12 -3.88 -18.06
CA LYS A 61 2.59 -2.59 -18.49
C LYS A 61 2.43 -1.58 -17.37
N PHE A 62 2.00 -2.02 -16.21
CA PHE A 62 1.65 -1.13 -15.10
C PHE A 62 2.77 -0.98 -14.06
N GLY A 63 3.84 -1.74 -14.19
CA GLY A 63 5.04 -1.60 -13.38
C GLY A 63 4.86 -1.98 -11.91
N PHE A 64 4.03 -2.99 -11.63
CA PHE A 64 3.90 -3.57 -10.29
C PHE A 64 4.69 -4.88 -10.20
N ILE A 65 5.15 -5.19 -8.99
CA ILE A 65 5.82 -6.44 -8.66
C ILE A 65 4.90 -7.25 -7.75
N LYS A 66 4.64 -8.49 -8.13
CA LYS A 66 3.78 -9.41 -7.37
C LYS A 66 4.57 -10.17 -6.32
N VAL A 67 4.03 -10.26 -5.13
CA VAL A 67 4.59 -11.08 -4.05
C VAL A 67 3.47 -11.90 -3.40
N TRP A 68 3.64 -13.22 -3.43
CA TRP A 68 2.80 -14.14 -2.70
C TRP A 68 3.48 -14.55 -1.40
N HIS A 69 2.82 -14.28 -0.29
CA HIS A 69 3.25 -14.77 1.00
C HIS A 69 2.33 -15.86 1.49
N LYS A 70 2.85 -17.08 1.58
CA LYS A 70 2.18 -18.15 2.32
C LYS A 70 2.48 -17.94 3.80
N GLN A 71 1.45 -17.66 4.59
CA GLN A 71 1.58 -17.61 6.03
C GLN A 71 0.97 -18.85 6.67
N PRO A 72 1.66 -19.48 7.66
CA PRO A 72 1.07 -20.55 8.44
C PRO A 72 -0.24 -20.09 9.09
N GLY A 73 -1.30 -20.91 8.98
CA GLY A 73 -2.60 -20.60 9.55
C GLY A 73 -3.53 -19.73 8.70
N ARG A 74 -3.10 -19.26 7.53
CA ARG A 74 -3.99 -18.58 6.57
C ARG A 74 -4.12 -19.40 5.29
N PRO A 75 -5.31 -19.98 4.99
CA PRO A 75 -5.48 -20.91 3.89
C PRO A 75 -5.25 -20.31 2.49
N HIS A 76 -5.30 -19.00 2.35
CA HIS A 76 -5.24 -18.32 1.04
C HIS A 76 -4.00 -17.45 0.82
N GLY A 77 -3.04 -17.48 1.74
CA GLY A 77 -1.83 -16.68 1.62
C GLY A 77 -2.08 -15.16 1.55
N TRP A 78 -1.03 -14.39 1.57
CA TRP A 78 -1.06 -12.95 1.39
C TRP A 78 -0.66 -12.60 -0.04
N ALA A 79 -1.53 -11.87 -0.72
CA ALA A 79 -1.20 -11.24 -1.97
C ALA A 79 -0.78 -9.79 -1.71
N LYS A 80 0.39 -9.45 -2.18
CA LYS A 80 0.96 -8.12 -2.05
C LYS A 80 1.54 -7.69 -3.37
N ILE A 81 1.33 -6.45 -3.73
CA ILE A 81 1.97 -5.84 -4.90
C ILE A 81 2.79 -4.63 -4.48
N HIS A 82 3.92 -4.44 -5.11
CA HIS A 82 4.80 -3.29 -4.92
C HIS A 82 4.83 -2.46 -6.19
N SER A 83 5.02 -1.15 -6.07
CA SER A 83 5.34 -0.33 -7.23
C SER A 83 6.80 -0.52 -7.63
N ALA A 84 7.05 -0.82 -8.90
CA ALA A 84 8.41 -0.89 -9.43
C ALA A 84 9.01 0.50 -9.72
N ARG A 85 8.16 1.49 -9.93
CA ARG A 85 8.57 2.88 -10.22
C ARG A 85 8.88 3.67 -8.98
N ASP A 86 8.09 3.44 -7.95
CA ASP A 86 8.22 4.13 -6.68
C ASP A 86 8.58 3.10 -5.62
N VAL A 87 9.80 3.10 -5.21
CA VAL A 87 10.43 2.10 -4.34
C VAL A 87 9.73 1.98 -2.97
N HIS A 88 8.70 2.78 -2.71
CA HIS A 88 8.27 3.06 -1.35
C HIS A 88 6.81 2.75 -1.05
N GLY A 89 6.12 2.02 -1.91
CA GLY A 89 4.73 1.69 -1.65
C GLY A 89 4.40 0.24 -1.93
N ALA A 90 3.44 -0.28 -1.18
CA ALA A 90 2.90 -1.62 -1.38
C ALA A 90 1.39 -1.63 -1.15
N ILE A 91 0.70 -2.56 -1.78
CA ILE A 91 -0.73 -2.78 -1.60
C ILE A 91 -0.95 -4.24 -1.21
N ASN A 92 -1.55 -4.44 -0.05
CA ASN A 92 -1.97 -5.75 0.43
C ASN A 92 -3.39 -6.03 -0.07
N LEU A 93 -3.58 -7.15 -0.74
CA LEU A 93 -4.86 -7.55 -1.33
C LEU A 93 -5.53 -8.61 -0.49
N GLU A 94 -6.75 -8.37 -0.07
CA GLU A 94 -7.59 -9.30 0.67
C GLU A 94 -8.93 -9.47 -0.03
N TRP A 95 -9.33 -10.71 -0.30
CA TRP A 95 -10.58 -11.02 -0.98
C TRP A 95 -11.63 -11.59 -0.05
N HIS A 96 -12.78 -10.98 -0.04
CA HIS A 96 -13.94 -11.41 0.71
C HIS A 96 -14.98 -12.01 -0.26
N ALA A 97 -15.03 -13.33 -0.32
CA ALA A 97 -15.84 -14.05 -1.30
C ALA A 97 -17.35 -13.84 -1.12
N ARG A 98 -17.84 -13.74 0.11
CA ARG A 98 -19.28 -13.55 0.38
C ARG A 98 -19.81 -12.23 -0.14
N SER A 99 -19.08 -11.16 0.10
CA SER A 99 -19.45 -9.81 -0.33
C SER A 99 -18.92 -9.44 -1.71
N ARG A 100 -18.12 -10.31 -2.31
CA ARG A 100 -17.40 -10.05 -3.57
C ARG A 100 -16.64 -8.73 -3.52
N THR A 101 -15.96 -8.53 -2.41
CA THR A 101 -15.24 -7.28 -2.14
C THR A 101 -13.75 -7.56 -2.03
N LEU A 102 -12.97 -6.77 -2.75
CA LEU A 102 -11.53 -6.73 -2.62
C LEU A 102 -11.14 -5.54 -1.73
N ILE A 103 -10.45 -5.82 -0.65
CA ILE A 103 -9.90 -4.80 0.24
C ILE A 103 -8.42 -4.67 -0.03
N CYS A 104 -8.01 -3.48 -0.44
CA CYS A 104 -6.63 -3.15 -0.76
C CYS A 104 -6.11 -2.15 0.26
N ARG A 105 -5.18 -2.59 1.11
CA ARG A 105 -4.55 -1.71 2.11
C ARG A 105 -3.25 -1.17 1.55
N VAL A 106 -3.22 0.14 1.36
CA VAL A 106 -2.04 0.84 0.86
C VAL A 106 -1.10 1.13 2.02
N VAL A 107 0.13 0.63 1.90
CA VAL A 107 1.20 0.83 2.88
C VAL A 107 2.30 1.63 2.21
N THR A 108 2.53 2.83 2.70
CA THR A 108 3.62 3.70 2.24
C THR A 108 4.51 4.08 3.42
N LYS A 109 5.78 4.31 3.15
CA LYS A 109 6.68 4.87 4.17
C LYS A 109 6.35 6.35 4.39
N LEU A 110 6.65 6.82 5.60
CA LEU A 110 6.45 8.22 5.97
C LEU A 110 7.16 9.15 4.98
N GLY A 111 6.46 10.21 4.55
CA GLY A 111 7.00 11.18 3.59
C GLY A 111 6.80 10.83 2.12
N ASN A 112 6.35 9.63 1.80
CA ASN A 112 6.05 9.24 0.42
C ASN A 112 4.61 9.59 0.04
N LYS A 113 4.45 9.99 -1.20
CA LYS A 113 3.14 10.34 -1.74
C LYS A 113 2.34 9.07 -2.05
N PRO A 114 1.36 8.67 -1.23
CA PRO A 114 0.56 7.47 -1.50
C PRO A 114 -0.30 7.61 -2.75
N ASN A 115 -0.48 8.83 -3.24
CA ASN A 115 -1.36 9.12 -4.36
C ASN A 115 -0.87 8.49 -5.66
N SER A 116 0.44 8.37 -5.87
CA SER A 116 0.97 7.78 -7.11
C SER A 116 0.65 6.30 -7.22
N ILE A 117 0.89 5.52 -6.17
CA ILE A 117 0.58 4.08 -6.19
C ILE A 117 -0.92 3.82 -6.22
N ILE A 118 -1.72 4.65 -5.56
CA ILE A 118 -3.18 4.57 -5.60
C ILE A 118 -3.68 4.84 -7.02
N GLY A 119 -3.21 5.92 -7.65
CA GLY A 119 -3.58 6.28 -9.01
C GLY A 119 -3.21 5.20 -10.02
N ASP A 120 -1.99 4.70 -9.97
CA ASP A 120 -1.52 3.64 -10.85
C ASP A 120 -2.33 2.34 -10.67
N PHE A 121 -2.68 2.00 -9.44
CA PHE A 121 -3.47 0.80 -9.17
C PHE A 121 -4.93 0.95 -9.62
N VAL A 122 -5.55 2.09 -9.40
CA VAL A 122 -6.91 2.37 -9.89
C VAL A 122 -6.94 2.38 -11.42
N ASP A 123 -5.95 2.98 -12.06
CA ASP A 123 -5.80 2.95 -13.52
C ASP A 123 -5.69 1.52 -14.04
N TYR A 124 -4.87 0.69 -13.41
CA TYR A 124 -4.77 -0.73 -13.72
C TYR A 124 -6.12 -1.46 -13.59
N LEU A 125 -6.82 -1.27 -12.49
CA LEU A 125 -8.11 -1.91 -12.24
C LEU A 125 -9.13 -1.55 -13.33
N LEU A 126 -9.22 -0.28 -13.68
CA LEU A 126 -10.15 0.19 -14.71
C LEU A 126 -9.72 -0.24 -16.11
N ALA A 127 -8.43 -0.27 -16.40
CA ALA A 127 -7.94 -0.70 -17.71
C ALA A 127 -8.13 -2.21 -17.95
N ARG A 128 -7.98 -3.04 -16.92
CA ARG A 128 -7.93 -4.49 -17.08
C ARG A 128 -9.16 -5.24 -16.57
N HIS A 129 -9.85 -4.70 -15.58
CA HIS A 129 -10.92 -5.40 -14.87
C HIS A 129 -12.23 -4.60 -14.81
N GLN A 130 -12.39 -3.60 -15.62
CA GLN A 130 -13.57 -2.72 -15.62
C GLN A 130 -14.89 -3.49 -15.68
N SER A 131 -14.98 -4.53 -16.50
CA SER A 131 -16.21 -5.33 -16.66
C SER A 131 -16.62 -6.08 -15.38
N ARG A 132 -15.70 -6.24 -14.44
CA ARG A 132 -15.94 -6.92 -13.16
C ARG A 132 -16.09 -5.97 -11.98
N ILE A 133 -15.95 -4.69 -12.18
CA ILE A 133 -15.96 -3.70 -11.10
C ILE A 133 -17.27 -2.92 -11.15
N LEU A 134 -18.01 -2.96 -10.03
CA LEU A 134 -19.19 -2.14 -9.81
C LEU A 134 -18.84 -0.78 -9.23
N ALA A 135 -17.95 -0.75 -8.25
CA ALA A 135 -17.58 0.47 -7.56
C ALA A 135 -16.16 0.36 -6.98
N ILE A 136 -15.49 1.48 -6.89
CA ILE A 136 -14.21 1.65 -6.20
C ILE A 136 -14.38 2.78 -5.19
N HIS A 137 -14.16 2.47 -3.92
CA HIS A 137 -14.17 3.44 -2.84
C HIS A 137 -12.76 3.60 -2.29
N ILE A 138 -12.31 4.84 -2.18
CA ILE A 138 -11.01 5.18 -1.58
C ILE A 138 -11.29 5.85 -0.25
N MET A 139 -10.84 5.24 0.82
CA MET A 139 -11.11 5.68 2.20
C MET A 139 -9.79 5.95 2.92
N ARG A 140 -9.70 7.09 3.56
CA ARG A 140 -8.66 7.38 4.54
C ARG A 140 -9.15 6.99 5.93
N ARG A 141 -8.30 6.30 6.65
CA ARG A 141 -8.51 5.97 8.06
C ARG A 141 -7.45 6.62 8.93
#